data_f3232d56536b3bcf09414ca5a50b604e
#
_entry.id   f3232d56536b3bcf09414ca5a50b604e
#
_cell.length_a   1.000
_cell.length_b   1.000
_cell.length_c   1.000
_cell.angle_alpha   90.00
_cell.angle_beta   90.00
_cell.angle_gamma   90.00
#
_symmetry.space_group_name_H-M   'P 1'
#
loop_
_entity.id
_entity.type
_entity.pdbx_description
1 polymer ?
#
loop_
_entity_poly.entity_id
_entity_poly.type
_entity_poly.pdbx_seq_one_letter_code
_entity_poly.pdbx_strand_id
1 'polypeptide(L)'
;MARFNRKVMPHWRSGFEEEVAAFLKIHQNKVRYEKLKIEWIDLAYRKYTPDFLLDNGIIIETKGRFVASDRRKHLEIKRQHPELDIRFVFTNSNAKLYKGSKSNYEQWCNKHNFKSAHRVIPMEWLKERGKPIKDKIVYVKKRVKV
;
A
#
# COMPACT_ATOMS: atom_id res chain seq x y z
N MET A 1 -14.85 14.38 29.93
CA MET A 1 -13.80 14.01 28.94
C MET A 1 -13.70 12.50 28.86
N ALA A 2 -14.10 11.94 27.73
CA ALA A 2 -13.88 10.53 27.50
C ALA A 2 -12.35 10.26 27.44
N ARG A 3 -11.85 9.46 28.36
CA ARG A 3 -10.47 8.97 28.27
C ARG A 3 -10.38 8.09 27.03
N PHE A 4 -9.70 8.54 26.01
CA PHE A 4 -9.35 7.70 24.87
C PHE A 4 -8.53 6.51 25.39
N ASN A 5 -9.15 5.35 25.33
CA ASN A 5 -8.47 4.12 25.74
C ASN A 5 -7.47 3.75 24.63
N ARG A 6 -6.21 4.14 24.81
CA ARG A 6 -5.12 3.88 23.85
C ARG A 6 -4.95 2.39 23.49
N LYS A 7 -5.58 1.49 24.23
CA LYS A 7 -5.52 0.04 23.98
C LYS A 7 -6.44 -0.44 22.85
N VAL A 8 -7.35 0.39 22.36
CA VAL A 8 -8.36 0.00 21.35
C VAL A 8 -8.05 0.58 19.97
N MET A 9 -7.17 1.57 19.86
CA MET A 9 -6.82 2.17 18.58
C MET A 9 -5.52 1.54 18.03
N PRO A 10 -5.50 1.13 16.74
CA PRO A 10 -4.27 0.68 16.12
C PRO A 10 -3.24 1.80 16.17
N HIS A 11 -1.99 1.43 16.43
CA HIS A 11 -0.89 2.38 16.46
C HIS A 11 -0.45 2.70 15.03
N TRP A 12 -0.91 3.83 14.51
CA TRP A 12 -0.52 4.30 13.18
C TRP A 12 0.95 4.75 13.19
N ARG A 13 1.69 4.37 12.14
CA ARG A 13 3.10 4.73 12.01
C ARG A 13 3.31 6.18 11.59
N SER A 14 2.29 6.83 11.04
CA SER A 14 2.34 8.24 10.64
C SER A 14 0.98 8.92 10.77
N GLY A 15 0.99 10.25 10.85
CA GLY A 15 -0.23 11.04 10.81
C GLY A 15 -0.99 10.89 9.50
N PHE A 16 -0.28 10.66 8.40
CA PHE A 16 -0.89 10.41 7.10
C PHE A 16 -1.65 9.07 7.07
N GLU A 17 -1.09 8.03 7.65
CA GLU A 17 -1.78 6.74 7.79
C GLU A 17 -3.06 6.90 8.63
N GLU A 18 -3.01 7.71 9.68
CA GLU A 18 -4.16 8.03 10.50
C GLU A 18 -5.27 8.73 9.69
N GLU A 19 -4.91 9.69 8.83
CA GLU A 19 -5.86 10.35 7.93
C GLU A 19 -6.53 9.35 6.98
N VAL A 20 -5.76 8.47 6.38
CA VAL A 20 -6.25 7.43 5.48
C VAL A 20 -7.15 6.45 6.22
N ALA A 21 -6.76 6.03 7.42
CA ALA A 21 -7.56 5.14 8.24
C ALA A 21 -8.92 5.76 8.62
N ALA A 22 -8.93 7.05 8.97
CA ALA A 22 -10.17 7.78 9.27
C ALA A 22 -11.10 7.82 8.05
N PHE A 23 -10.57 8.07 6.86
CA PHE A 23 -11.32 8.01 5.61
C PHE A 23 -11.92 6.62 5.38
N LEU A 24 -11.12 5.57 5.52
CA LEU A 24 -11.58 4.20 5.32
C LEU A 24 -12.63 3.77 6.34
N LYS A 25 -12.51 4.23 7.58
CA LYS A 25 -13.48 3.94 8.65
C LYS A 25 -14.87 4.47 8.33
N ILE A 26 -14.96 5.59 7.60
CA ILE A 26 -16.22 6.18 7.15
C ILE A 26 -16.81 5.43 5.95
N HIS A 27 -15.96 4.99 5.00
CA HIS A 27 -16.36 4.53 3.68
C HIS A 27 -16.38 3.00 3.51
N GLN A 28 -15.90 2.24 4.50
CA GLN A 28 -16.01 0.78 4.50
C GLN A 28 -16.23 0.25 5.91
N ASN A 29 -16.70 -1.00 6.02
CA ASN A 29 -17.10 -1.60 7.28
C ASN A 29 -15.95 -1.86 8.25
N LYS A 30 -14.73 -2.07 7.73
CA LYS A 30 -13.59 -2.48 8.53
C LYS A 30 -12.30 -1.90 7.96
N VAL A 31 -11.48 -1.33 8.84
CA VAL A 31 -10.13 -0.90 8.49
C VAL A 31 -9.17 -2.06 8.72
N ARG A 32 -8.53 -2.53 7.65
CA ARG A 32 -7.51 -3.57 7.70
C ARG A 32 -6.14 -2.93 7.58
N TYR A 33 -5.56 -2.64 8.73
CA TYR A 33 -4.25 -2.00 8.83
C TYR A 33 -3.18 -3.03 9.16
N GLU A 34 -2.18 -3.15 8.30
CA GLU A 34 -1.02 -4.04 8.46
C GLU A 34 -1.39 -5.51 8.77
N LYS A 35 -2.53 -6.00 8.24
CA LYS A 35 -3.00 -7.38 8.44
C LYS A 35 -2.53 -8.34 7.36
N LEU A 36 -2.42 -7.85 6.13
CA LEU A 36 -1.93 -8.64 5.01
C LEU A 36 -0.40 -8.68 5.05
N LYS A 37 0.17 -9.83 4.74
CA LYS A 37 1.61 -10.00 4.54
C LYS A 37 1.86 -10.62 3.17
N ILE A 38 2.84 -10.08 2.46
CA ILE A 38 3.20 -10.55 1.12
C ILE A 38 4.64 -11.04 1.16
N GLU A 39 4.84 -12.33 0.89
CA GLU A 39 6.17 -12.91 0.78
C GLU A 39 6.77 -12.60 -0.59
N TRP A 40 8.01 -12.17 -0.60
CA TRP A 40 8.75 -11.90 -1.83
C TRP A 40 10.21 -12.31 -1.67
N ILE A 41 10.94 -12.41 -2.76
CA ILE A 41 12.33 -12.84 -2.78
C ILE A 41 13.23 -11.65 -3.16
N ASP A 42 14.21 -11.37 -2.30
CA ASP A 42 15.29 -10.42 -2.55
C ASP A 42 16.56 -11.01 -1.93
N LEU A 43 17.20 -11.94 -2.63
CA LEU A 43 18.30 -12.80 -2.14
C LEU A 43 17.91 -13.66 -0.92
N ALA A 44 16.68 -13.52 -0.43
CA ALA A 44 16.08 -14.27 0.67
C ALA A 44 14.56 -14.13 0.58
N TYR A 45 13.84 -15.00 1.26
CA TYR A 45 12.40 -14.82 1.41
C TYR A 45 12.13 -13.69 2.39
N ARG A 46 11.38 -12.70 1.95
CA ARG A 46 11.00 -11.54 2.75
C ARG A 46 9.49 -11.41 2.80
N LYS A 47 9.00 -10.70 3.81
CA LYS A 47 7.58 -10.36 3.93
C LYS A 47 7.41 -8.85 3.81
N TYR A 48 6.48 -8.45 2.97
CA TYR A 48 6.03 -7.09 2.83
C TYR A 48 4.66 -6.95 3.45
N THR A 49 4.49 -5.97 4.33
CA THR A 49 3.21 -5.70 4.98
C THR A 49 2.67 -4.38 4.45
N PRO A 50 1.71 -4.40 3.51
CA PRO A 50 1.08 -3.18 3.03
C PRO A 50 0.25 -2.51 4.14
N ASP A 51 0.04 -1.20 3.99
CA ASP A 51 -0.63 -0.43 5.03
C ASP A 51 -2.11 -0.81 5.16
N PHE A 52 -2.85 -0.86 4.05
CA PHE A 52 -4.29 -1.13 4.08
C PHE A 52 -4.71 -2.10 2.99
N LEU A 53 -5.77 -2.84 3.28
CA LEU A 53 -6.44 -3.73 2.34
C LEU A 53 -7.90 -3.31 2.25
N LEU A 54 -8.37 -3.01 1.04
CA LEU A 54 -9.77 -2.66 0.79
C LEU A 54 -10.64 -3.92 0.70
N ASP A 55 -11.94 -3.75 0.89
CA ASP A 55 -12.91 -4.85 0.85
C ASP A 55 -12.95 -5.56 -0.51
N ASN A 56 -12.58 -4.88 -1.59
CA ASN A 56 -12.54 -5.42 -2.95
C ASN A 56 -11.18 -6.00 -3.35
N GLY A 57 -10.25 -6.12 -2.41
CA GLY A 57 -8.94 -6.71 -2.66
C GLY A 57 -7.87 -5.72 -3.14
N ILE A 58 -8.19 -4.46 -3.30
CA ILE A 58 -7.19 -3.44 -3.61
C ILE A 58 -6.29 -3.23 -2.40
N ILE A 59 -4.98 -3.26 -2.62
CA ILE A 59 -3.95 -3.09 -1.60
C ILE A 59 -3.46 -1.65 -1.67
N ILE A 60 -3.49 -0.94 -0.55
CA ILE A 60 -3.09 0.46 -0.47
C ILE A 60 -1.78 0.58 0.30
N GLU A 61 -0.82 1.24 -0.34
CA GLU A 61 0.43 1.66 0.27
C GLU A 61 0.46 3.18 0.33
N THR A 62 0.58 3.73 1.54
CA THR A 62 0.70 5.17 1.75
C THR A 62 2.18 5.56 1.81
N LYS A 63 2.57 6.64 1.14
CA LYS A 63 3.95 7.09 1.09
C LYS A 63 4.09 8.61 1.24
N GLY A 64 4.90 9.03 2.20
CA GLY A 64 5.42 10.39 2.25
C GLY A 64 6.64 10.53 1.33
N ARG A 65 7.67 9.71 1.57
CA ARG A 65 8.87 9.64 0.72
C ARG A 65 8.90 8.30 0.00
N PHE A 66 9.10 8.35 -1.29
CA PHE A 66 9.16 7.17 -2.15
C PHE A 66 10.57 7.00 -2.69
N VAL A 67 11.47 6.51 -1.83
CA VAL A 67 12.89 6.38 -2.13
C VAL A 67 13.19 5.23 -3.09
N ALA A 68 14.40 5.22 -3.66
CA ALA A 68 14.80 4.24 -4.68
C ALA A 68 14.65 2.79 -4.21
N SER A 69 14.97 2.50 -2.93
CA SER A 69 14.80 1.16 -2.38
C SER A 69 13.35 0.70 -2.33
N ASP A 70 12.42 1.62 -2.00
CA ASP A 70 10.97 1.34 -2.03
C ASP A 70 10.51 1.04 -3.46
N ARG A 71 10.96 1.85 -4.42
CA ARG A 71 10.58 1.66 -5.83
C ARG A 71 11.06 0.31 -6.35
N ARG A 72 12.30 -0.06 -6.06
CA ARG A 72 12.85 -1.36 -6.45
C ARG A 72 12.08 -2.51 -5.81
N LYS A 73 11.79 -2.41 -4.52
CA LYS A 73 11.00 -3.42 -3.79
C LYS A 73 9.65 -3.65 -4.46
N HIS A 74 8.91 -2.59 -4.76
CA HIS A 74 7.59 -2.70 -5.36
C HIS A 74 7.61 -3.24 -6.79
N LEU A 75 8.65 -2.95 -7.57
CA LEU A 75 8.83 -3.57 -8.89
C LEU A 75 9.02 -5.08 -8.75
N GLU A 76 9.83 -5.53 -7.78
CA GLU A 76 10.06 -6.95 -7.54
C GLU A 76 8.79 -7.65 -7.02
N ILE A 77 8.06 -7.03 -6.12
CA ILE A 77 6.79 -7.58 -5.63
C ILE A 77 5.79 -7.71 -6.77
N LYS A 78 5.67 -6.71 -7.63
CA LYS A 78 4.78 -6.75 -8.79
C LYS A 78 5.17 -7.85 -9.77
N ARG A 79 6.46 -8.03 -9.99
CA ARG A 79 6.98 -9.10 -10.87
C ARG A 79 6.64 -10.48 -10.30
N GLN A 80 6.76 -10.65 -9.00
CA GLN A 80 6.52 -11.92 -8.31
C GLN A 80 5.04 -12.20 -8.05
N HIS A 81 4.24 -11.15 -7.88
CA HIS A 81 2.80 -11.23 -7.60
C HIS A 81 2.01 -10.34 -8.57
N PRO A 82 2.01 -10.64 -9.87
CA PRO A 82 1.34 -9.78 -10.86
C PRO A 82 -0.18 -9.73 -10.69
N GLU A 83 -0.77 -10.68 -9.97
CA GLU A 83 -2.20 -10.72 -9.67
C GLU A 83 -2.64 -9.75 -8.59
N LEU A 84 -1.70 -9.23 -7.79
CA LEU A 84 -2.03 -8.30 -6.71
C LEU A 84 -2.17 -6.87 -7.25
N ASP A 85 -3.23 -6.21 -6.83
CA ASP A 85 -3.51 -4.82 -7.20
C ASP A 85 -3.02 -3.89 -6.09
N ILE A 86 -1.75 -3.51 -6.16
CA ILE A 86 -1.11 -2.59 -5.21
C ILE A 86 -1.17 -1.18 -5.79
N ARG A 87 -1.73 -0.26 -5.03
CA ARG A 87 -1.88 1.15 -5.40
C ARG A 87 -1.27 2.05 -4.34
N PHE A 88 -0.73 3.18 -4.77
CA PHE A 88 -0.08 4.14 -3.89
C PHE A 88 -0.97 5.35 -3.63
N VAL A 89 -0.94 5.82 -2.39
CA VAL A 89 -1.49 7.13 -2.02
C VAL A 89 -0.34 7.94 -1.45
N PHE A 90 0.05 9.00 -2.16
CA PHE A 90 1.18 9.84 -1.79
C PHE A 90 0.73 11.10 -1.05
N THR A 91 1.50 11.53 -0.07
CA THR A 91 1.31 12.85 0.54
C THR A 91 1.48 13.94 -0.52
N ASN A 92 2.44 13.76 -1.43
CA ASN A 92 2.67 14.63 -2.58
C ASN A 92 3.08 13.81 -3.80
N SER A 93 2.11 13.50 -4.66
CA SER A 93 2.34 12.73 -5.89
C SER A 93 3.21 13.47 -6.91
N ASN A 94 3.37 14.78 -6.77
CA ASN A 94 4.18 15.61 -7.65
C ASN A 94 5.65 15.70 -7.21
N ALA A 95 6.01 15.10 -6.09
CA ALA A 95 7.38 15.08 -5.62
C ALA A 95 8.30 14.39 -6.62
N LYS A 96 9.48 14.95 -6.85
CA LYS A 96 10.48 14.36 -7.74
C LYS A 96 11.07 13.08 -7.14
N LEU A 97 11.45 12.14 -8.00
CA LEU A 97 12.06 10.88 -7.56
C LEU A 97 13.37 11.10 -6.80
N TYR A 98 14.12 12.10 -7.22
CA TYR A 98 15.36 12.55 -6.61
C TYR A 98 15.62 13.99 -7.06
N LYS A 99 16.57 14.66 -6.43
CA LYS A 99 16.95 16.04 -6.81
C LYS A 99 17.43 16.06 -8.26
N GLY A 100 16.75 16.89 -9.08
CA GLY A 100 17.06 17.02 -10.51
C GLY A 100 16.35 16.00 -11.41
N SER A 101 15.53 15.10 -10.86
CA SER A 101 14.76 14.16 -11.66
C SER A 101 13.75 14.89 -12.55
N LYS A 102 13.60 14.43 -13.78
CA LYS A 102 12.54 14.89 -14.70
C LYS A 102 11.19 14.24 -14.40
N SER A 103 11.17 13.16 -13.61
CA SER A 103 9.99 12.41 -13.27
C SER A 103 9.59 12.60 -11.82
N ASN A 104 8.30 12.59 -11.55
CA ASN A 104 7.73 12.61 -10.21
C ASN A 104 7.16 11.22 -9.82
N TYR A 105 6.62 11.10 -8.63
CA TYR A 105 6.07 9.85 -8.11
C TYR A 105 4.91 9.32 -8.96
N GLU A 106 3.99 10.19 -9.36
CA GLU A 106 2.86 9.82 -10.21
C GLU A 106 3.32 9.28 -11.56
N GLN A 107 4.28 9.97 -12.20
CA GLN A 107 4.83 9.55 -13.49
C GLN A 107 5.54 8.20 -13.40
N TRP A 108 6.27 7.97 -12.31
CA TRP A 108 6.90 6.67 -12.06
C TRP A 108 5.85 5.56 -11.96
N CYS A 109 4.77 5.80 -11.19
CA CYS A 109 3.67 4.85 -11.07
C CYS A 109 3.02 4.55 -12.42
N ASN A 110 2.73 5.58 -13.20
CA ASN A 110 2.14 5.41 -14.54
C ASN A 110 3.05 4.58 -15.45
N LYS A 111 4.34 4.86 -15.43
CA LYS A 111 5.34 4.13 -16.22
C LYS A 111 5.38 2.63 -15.88
N HIS A 112 5.21 2.30 -14.61
CA HIS A 112 5.31 0.93 -14.10
C HIS A 112 3.94 0.27 -13.84
N ASN A 113 2.86 0.85 -14.37
CA ASN A 113 1.50 0.33 -14.27
C ASN A 113 0.98 0.19 -12.83
N PHE A 114 1.37 1.12 -11.96
CA PHE A 114 0.76 1.29 -10.66
C PHE A 114 -0.23 2.44 -10.71
N LYS A 115 -1.42 2.24 -10.17
CA LYS A 115 -2.35 3.34 -9.93
C LYS A 115 -1.90 4.10 -8.70
N SER A 116 -2.07 5.41 -8.72
CA SER A 116 -1.71 6.27 -7.60
C SER A 116 -2.71 7.39 -7.42
N ALA A 117 -2.68 8.00 -6.23
CA ALA A 117 -3.53 9.12 -5.88
C ALA A 117 -2.74 10.12 -5.02
N HIS A 118 -3.18 11.37 -5.05
CA HIS A 118 -2.63 12.45 -4.27
C HIS A 118 -3.47 12.64 -3.00
N ARG A 119 -2.89 12.35 -1.84
CA ARG A 119 -3.40 12.54 -0.48
C ARG A 119 -4.67 11.76 -0.10
N VAL A 120 -5.60 11.54 -0.99
CA VAL A 120 -6.90 10.94 -0.70
C VAL A 120 -7.14 9.72 -1.58
N ILE A 121 -7.66 8.65 -1.02
CA ILE A 121 -8.11 7.50 -1.80
C ILE A 121 -9.30 7.94 -2.64
N PRO A 122 -9.24 7.80 -3.98
CA PRO A 122 -10.41 8.10 -4.82
C PRO A 122 -11.61 7.20 -4.46
N MET A 123 -12.79 7.79 -4.36
CA MET A 123 -14.01 7.04 -4.06
C MET A 123 -14.27 5.93 -5.08
N GLU A 124 -13.87 6.13 -6.33
CA GLU A 124 -13.98 5.14 -7.41
C GLU A 124 -13.27 3.84 -7.06
N TRP A 125 -12.14 3.91 -6.36
CA TRP A 125 -11.41 2.71 -5.96
C TRP A 125 -12.21 1.85 -4.98
N LEU A 126 -12.98 2.46 -4.09
CA LEU A 126 -13.84 1.74 -3.13
C LEU A 126 -15.04 1.09 -3.83
N LYS A 127 -15.47 1.65 -4.96
CA LYS A 127 -16.63 1.18 -5.73
C LYS A 127 -16.26 0.14 -6.79
N GLU A 128 -14.97 -0.06 -7.06
CA GLU A 128 -14.54 -1.08 -8.02
C GLU A 128 -14.94 -2.47 -7.53
N ARG A 129 -15.35 -3.31 -8.46
CA ARG A 129 -15.66 -4.71 -8.16
C ARG A 129 -14.37 -5.50 -8.07
N GLY A 130 -14.28 -6.36 -7.07
CA GLY A 130 -13.13 -7.22 -6.87
C GLY A 130 -13.40 -8.23 -5.77
N LYS A 131 -12.54 -9.23 -5.69
CA LYS A 131 -12.64 -10.26 -4.68
C LYS A 131 -11.85 -9.85 -3.44
N PRO A 132 -12.41 -10.00 -2.23
CA PRO A 132 -11.67 -9.75 -1.01
C PRO A 132 -10.48 -10.71 -0.88
N ILE A 133 -9.39 -10.19 -0.32
CA ILE A 133 -8.23 -10.99 0.09
C ILE A 133 -8.36 -11.20 1.61
N LYS A 134 -8.18 -12.43 2.06
CA LYS A 134 -8.17 -12.73 3.50
C LYS A 134 -6.92 -12.16 4.17
N ASP A 135 -7.02 -11.77 5.42
CA ASP A 135 -5.89 -11.33 6.25
C ASP A 135 -4.95 -12.52 6.49
N LYS A 136 -4.03 -12.74 5.57
CA LYS A 136 -3.14 -13.89 5.58
C LYS A 136 -1.81 -13.56 4.92
N ILE A 137 -0.91 -14.50 4.93
CA ILE A 137 0.34 -14.41 4.18
C ILE A 137 0.06 -14.86 2.74
N VAL A 138 0.45 -14.01 1.78
CA VAL A 138 0.46 -14.40 0.36
C VAL A 138 1.87 -14.90 0.06
N TYR A 139 1.99 -16.20 -0.16
CA TYR A 139 3.27 -16.83 -0.45
C TYR A 139 3.63 -16.72 -1.93
N VAL A 140 4.92 -16.78 -2.23
CA VAL A 140 5.38 -16.96 -3.62
C VAL A 140 4.85 -18.30 -4.13
N LYS A 141 4.35 -18.31 -5.38
CA LYS A 141 3.66 -19.49 -5.95
C LYS A 141 4.58 -20.71 -6.08
N LYS A 142 5.86 -20.48 -6.33
CA LYS A 142 6.85 -21.53 -6.48
C LYS A 142 8.07 -21.18 -5.61
N ARG A 143 8.23 -21.91 -4.52
CA ARG A 143 9.40 -21.72 -3.67
C ARG A 143 10.64 -22.26 -4.37
N VAL A 144 11.65 -21.41 -4.47
CA VAL A 144 12.97 -21.75 -4.98
C VAL A 144 13.94 -21.66 -3.82
N LYS A 145 14.94 -22.54 -3.76
CA LYS A 145 16.03 -22.40 -2.80
C LYS A 145 16.79 -21.11 -3.12
N VAL A 146 16.92 -20.28 -2.15
CA VAL A 146 17.59 -18.98 -2.25
C VAL A 146 18.99 -19.10 -1.63
#